data_8164596c96e0bcef6bac1141360efedd
#
_entry.id   8164596c96e0bcef6bac1141360efedd
#
_cell.length_a   1.000
_cell.length_b   1.000
_cell.length_c   1.000
_cell.angle_alpha   90.00
_cell.angle_beta   90.00
_cell.angle_gamma   90.00
#
_symmetry.space_group_name_H-M   'P 1'
#
loop_
_entity.id
_entity.type
_entity.pdbx_description
1 polymer ?
#
loop_
_entity_poly.entity_id
_entity_poly.type
_entity_poly.pdbx_seq_one_letter_code
_entity_poly.pdbx_strand_id
1 'polypeptide(L)'
;SGVTFAEWEYACRAGTVTAFAHGDDLSLLKKYAVFEATHSEPCGTLLPNAAGFFDMHGNVQEWCQDDRGPPIPGPVWQGLTEHNREIRGGDWRSSATDCDSKCRWSGYPSHQFGGFRVARSLSGGK
;
A
#
# COMPACT_ATOMS: atom_id res chain seq x y z
N SER A 1 1.94 -13.64 8.36
CA SER A 1 3.00 -12.94 7.63
C SER A 1 2.47 -11.66 6.99
N GLY A 2 3.37 -10.78 6.56
CA GLY A 2 3.00 -9.63 5.75
C GLY A 2 2.52 -10.04 4.36
N VAL A 3 1.80 -9.17 3.67
CA VAL A 3 1.39 -9.41 2.28
C VAL A 3 2.57 -9.17 1.34
N THR A 4 2.65 -9.94 0.26
CA THR A 4 3.54 -9.64 -0.86
C THR A 4 2.96 -8.48 -1.69
N PHE A 5 3.80 -7.83 -2.51
CA PHE A 5 3.31 -6.76 -3.38
C PHE A 5 2.26 -7.26 -4.37
N ALA A 6 2.39 -8.50 -4.86
CA ALA A 6 1.44 -9.11 -5.78
C ALA A 6 0.09 -9.39 -5.10
N GLU A 7 0.11 -9.91 -3.87
CA GLU A 7 -1.11 -10.10 -3.07
C GLU A 7 -1.77 -8.76 -2.74
N TRP A 8 -0.97 -7.74 -2.42
CA TRP A 8 -1.47 -6.40 -2.16
C TRP A 8 -2.19 -5.83 -3.39
N GLU A 9 -1.56 -5.89 -4.57
CA GLU A 9 -2.15 -5.37 -5.81
C GLU A 9 -3.43 -6.14 -6.20
N TYR A 10 -3.41 -7.46 -6.05
CA TYR A 10 -4.58 -8.30 -6.28
C TYR A 10 -5.77 -7.88 -5.39
N ALA A 11 -5.53 -7.68 -4.10
CA ALA A 11 -6.54 -7.23 -3.16
C ALA A 11 -7.01 -5.80 -3.46
N CYS A 12 -6.08 -4.91 -3.83
CA CYS A 12 -6.36 -3.53 -4.19
C CYS A 12 -7.25 -3.42 -5.41
N ARG A 13 -6.94 -4.16 -6.48
CA ARG A 13 -7.71 -4.12 -7.72
C ARG A 13 -9.09 -4.74 -7.60
N ALA A 14 -9.27 -5.72 -6.75
CA ALA A 14 -10.56 -6.40 -6.58
C ALA A 14 -11.18 -6.82 -7.93
N GLY A 15 -10.35 -7.35 -8.84
CA GLY A 15 -10.75 -7.82 -10.17
C GLY A 15 -10.70 -6.76 -11.28
N THR A 16 -10.33 -5.51 -10.98
CA THR A 16 -10.23 -4.44 -11.99
C THR A 16 -8.86 -4.36 -12.63
N VAL A 17 -8.80 -3.70 -13.79
CA VAL A 17 -7.54 -3.35 -14.50
C VAL A 17 -7.34 -1.83 -14.58
N THR A 18 -8.22 -1.06 -13.97
CA THR A 18 -8.22 0.40 -13.94
C THR A 18 -7.21 0.96 -12.94
N ALA A 19 -7.02 2.27 -12.93
CA ALA A 19 -6.09 2.93 -12.01
C ALA A 19 -6.46 2.69 -10.54
N PHE A 20 -7.76 2.73 -10.25
CA PHE A 20 -8.30 2.49 -8.91
C PHE A 20 -9.31 1.34 -8.96
N ALA A 21 -9.63 0.79 -7.79
CA ALA A 21 -10.60 -0.31 -7.70
C ALA A 21 -12.01 0.08 -8.18
N HIS A 22 -12.38 1.36 -8.10
CA HIS A 22 -13.67 1.86 -8.57
C HIS A 22 -13.67 2.26 -10.05
N GLY A 23 -12.52 2.25 -10.73
CA GLY A 23 -12.37 2.69 -12.12
C GLY A 23 -11.27 3.75 -12.28
N ASP A 24 -11.39 4.60 -13.30
CA ASP A 24 -10.41 5.64 -13.60
C ASP A 24 -10.88 7.05 -13.22
N ASP A 25 -12.09 7.20 -12.72
CA ASP A 25 -12.68 8.50 -12.39
C ASP A 25 -12.08 9.06 -11.10
N LEU A 26 -11.20 10.05 -11.22
CA LEU A 26 -10.55 10.72 -10.10
C LEU A 26 -11.56 11.44 -9.17
N SER A 27 -12.70 11.88 -9.68
CA SER A 27 -13.70 12.58 -8.88
C SER A 27 -14.35 11.69 -7.81
N LEU A 28 -14.31 10.37 -8.01
CA LEU A 28 -14.85 9.38 -7.08
C LEU A 28 -13.84 8.93 -6.02
N LEU A 29 -12.56 9.22 -6.20
CA LEU A 29 -11.50 8.69 -5.33
C LEU A 29 -11.70 9.10 -3.87
N LYS A 30 -12.18 10.28 -3.58
CA LYS A 30 -12.43 10.76 -2.21
C LYS A 30 -13.43 9.90 -1.41
N LYS A 31 -14.24 9.11 -2.08
CA LYS A 31 -15.15 8.16 -1.41
C LYS A 31 -14.41 6.94 -0.86
N TYR A 32 -13.23 6.64 -1.37
CA TYR A 32 -12.47 5.43 -1.10
C TYR A 32 -11.10 5.68 -0.46
N ALA A 33 -10.57 6.89 -0.58
CA ALA A 33 -9.19 7.19 -0.25
C ALA A 33 -9.02 8.49 0.53
N VAL A 34 -8.08 8.49 1.47
CA VAL A 34 -7.56 9.69 2.13
C VAL A 34 -6.27 10.09 1.42
N PHE A 35 -6.29 11.18 0.67
CA PHE A 35 -5.14 11.72 -0.08
C PHE A 35 -5.25 13.25 -0.13
N GLU A 36 -4.15 13.92 -0.42
CA GLU A 36 -4.09 15.40 -0.40
C GLU A 36 -4.75 15.99 0.85
N ALA A 37 -4.53 15.33 1.97
CA ALA A 37 -5.14 15.66 3.26
C ALA A 37 -4.11 16.23 4.24
N THR A 38 -4.56 16.64 5.40
CA THR A 38 -3.71 17.19 6.46
C THR A 38 -3.29 16.17 7.51
N HIS A 39 -3.97 15.03 7.56
CA HIS A 39 -3.69 13.93 8.48
C HIS A 39 -4.29 12.62 7.96
N SER A 40 -3.83 11.49 8.50
CA SER A 40 -4.46 10.19 8.28
C SER A 40 -5.77 10.08 9.05
N GLU A 41 -6.62 9.15 8.64
CA GLU A 41 -7.88 8.84 9.30
C GLU A 41 -7.84 7.43 9.89
N PRO A 42 -8.70 7.12 10.86
CA PRO A 42 -8.87 5.76 11.35
C PRO A 42 -9.21 4.80 10.20
N CYS A 43 -8.69 3.58 10.27
CA CYS A 43 -8.96 2.56 9.27
C CYS A 43 -10.46 2.28 9.11
N GLY A 44 -10.91 2.11 7.87
CA GLY A 44 -12.30 1.76 7.58
C GLY A 44 -13.28 2.93 7.64
N THR A 45 -12.80 4.17 7.63
CA THR A 45 -13.66 5.38 7.65
C THR A 45 -14.39 5.59 6.33
N LEU A 46 -13.74 5.25 5.21
CA LEU A 46 -14.29 5.42 3.86
C LEU A 46 -14.84 4.10 3.31
N LEU A 47 -15.28 4.12 2.05
CA LEU A 47 -15.85 2.94 1.43
C LEU A 47 -14.79 1.88 1.09
N PRO A 48 -15.11 0.59 1.22
CA PRO A 48 -14.23 -0.49 0.79
C PRO A 48 -14.31 -0.68 -0.74
N ASN A 49 -13.33 -1.42 -1.28
CA ASN A 49 -13.46 -1.90 -2.66
C ASN A 49 -14.46 -3.08 -2.75
N ALA A 50 -14.68 -3.59 -3.97
CA ALA A 50 -15.65 -4.66 -4.20
C ALA A 50 -15.32 -5.98 -3.48
N ALA A 51 -14.07 -6.18 -3.07
CA ALA A 51 -13.65 -7.35 -2.29
C ALA A 51 -13.73 -7.12 -0.77
N GLY A 52 -14.16 -5.94 -0.33
CA GLY A 52 -14.32 -5.61 1.08
C GLY A 52 -13.07 -5.04 1.76
N PHE A 53 -12.02 -4.69 1.01
CA PHE A 53 -10.82 -4.10 1.56
C PHE A 53 -10.93 -2.58 1.66
N PHE A 54 -10.60 -2.04 2.84
CA PHE A 54 -10.58 -0.61 3.13
C PHE A 54 -9.18 -0.05 2.95
N ASP A 55 -9.12 1.27 2.63
CA ASP A 55 -7.87 2.05 2.64
C ASP A 55 -6.75 1.48 1.76
N MET A 56 -7.10 0.86 0.65
CA MET A 56 -6.11 0.35 -0.31
C MET A 56 -5.47 1.48 -1.13
N HIS A 57 -6.14 2.63 -1.22
CA HIS A 57 -5.66 3.82 -1.90
C HIS A 57 -5.53 4.94 -0.86
N GLY A 58 -4.31 5.42 -0.59
CA GLY A 58 -4.06 6.49 0.37
C GLY A 58 -4.12 6.09 1.84
N ASN A 59 -4.42 7.02 2.70
CA ASN A 59 -4.38 6.98 4.15
C ASN A 59 -2.97 6.82 4.69
N VAL A 60 -2.46 5.60 4.79
CA VAL A 60 -1.04 5.32 5.10
C VAL A 60 -0.47 4.37 4.06
N GLN A 61 0.75 4.65 3.62
CA GLN A 61 1.46 3.74 2.74
C GLN A 61 1.74 2.42 3.47
N GLU A 62 1.75 1.33 2.73
CA GLU A 62 1.81 0.00 3.33
C GLU A 62 3.06 -0.77 2.91
N TRP A 63 3.77 -1.29 3.90
CA TRP A 63 4.91 -2.16 3.71
C TRP A 63 4.47 -3.53 3.20
N CYS A 64 5.11 -3.97 2.13
CA CYS A 64 4.98 -5.34 1.63
C CYS A 64 6.17 -6.19 2.10
N GLN A 65 5.96 -7.50 2.10
CA GLN A 65 6.99 -8.45 2.55
C GLN A 65 8.19 -8.51 1.61
N ASP A 66 8.01 -8.12 0.35
CA ASP A 66 9.02 -8.27 -0.69
C ASP A 66 10.25 -7.41 -0.43
N ASP A 67 11.39 -8.05 -0.60
CA ASP A 67 12.70 -7.44 -0.56
C ASP A 67 13.08 -6.96 -1.97
N ARG A 68 13.46 -5.70 -2.10
CA ARG A 68 13.95 -5.13 -3.37
C ARG A 68 15.47 -5.24 -3.55
N GLY A 69 16.11 -6.01 -2.71
CA GLY A 69 17.55 -6.24 -2.75
C GLY A 69 18.37 -5.22 -1.97
N PRO A 70 19.70 -5.30 -2.08
CA PRO A 70 20.59 -4.45 -1.31
C PRO A 70 20.36 -2.97 -1.64
N PRO A 71 20.63 -2.09 -0.67
CA PRO A 71 20.50 -0.66 -0.87
C PRO A 71 21.37 -0.19 -2.04
N ILE A 72 20.89 0.83 -2.75
CA ILE A 72 21.72 1.55 -3.72
C ILE A 72 22.97 2.06 -2.97
N PRO A 73 24.17 1.90 -3.55
CA PRO A 73 25.39 2.32 -2.90
C PRO A 73 25.33 3.80 -2.47
N GLY A 74 25.32 4.03 -1.20
CA GLY A 74 25.35 5.34 -0.54
C GLY A 74 26.00 5.17 0.81
N PRO A 75 26.21 6.25 1.58
CA PRO A 75 26.82 6.13 2.91
C PRO A 75 25.98 5.19 3.76
N VAL A 76 26.51 4.00 3.97
CA VAL A 76 25.91 2.98 4.81
C VAL A 76 25.91 3.48 6.24
N TRP A 77 24.76 3.69 6.82
CA TRP A 77 24.64 3.82 8.26
C TRP A 77 25.00 2.47 8.86
N GLN A 78 26.20 2.40 9.39
CA GLN A 78 26.76 1.15 9.94
C GLN A 78 25.81 0.58 10.99
N GLY A 79 25.34 -0.64 10.75
CA GLY A 79 24.55 -1.42 11.70
C GLY A 79 23.14 -1.80 11.28
N LEU A 80 22.64 -1.32 10.14
CA LEU A 80 21.32 -1.70 9.66
C LEU A 80 21.45 -2.74 8.55
N THR A 81 21.10 -3.97 8.87
CA THR A 81 20.89 -5.05 7.89
C THR A 81 19.50 -4.93 7.22
N GLU A 82 18.96 -3.72 7.20
CA GLU A 82 17.61 -3.49 6.70
C GLU A 82 17.61 -3.48 5.18
N HIS A 83 16.92 -4.45 4.63
CA HIS A 83 16.66 -4.54 3.21
C HIS A 83 15.60 -3.53 2.79
N ASN A 84 15.78 -2.97 1.61
CA ASN A 84 14.82 -2.08 0.99
C ASN A 84 13.54 -2.84 0.67
N ARG A 85 12.42 -2.41 1.22
CA ARG A 85 11.14 -3.10 1.06
C ARG A 85 10.21 -2.37 0.13
N GLU A 86 9.33 -3.15 -0.50
CA GLU A 86 8.25 -2.64 -1.32
C GLU A 86 7.22 -1.88 -0.49
N ILE A 87 6.77 -0.74 -1.00
CA ILE A 87 5.72 0.08 -0.40
C ILE A 87 4.62 0.32 -1.42
N ARG A 88 3.38 0.23 -0.99
CA ARG A 88 2.20 0.37 -1.85
C ARG A 88 1.15 1.30 -1.24
N GLY A 89 0.27 1.81 -2.11
CA GLY A 89 -0.97 2.48 -1.74
C GLY A 89 -0.93 3.99 -1.66
N GLY A 90 0.23 4.60 -1.51
CA GLY A 90 0.32 6.03 -1.19
C GLY A 90 -0.16 6.34 0.23
N ASP A 91 -0.14 7.60 0.62
CA ASP A 91 -0.58 8.04 1.93
C ASP A 91 -1.47 9.30 1.87
N TRP A 92 -1.87 9.79 3.03
CA TRP A 92 -2.73 10.97 3.15
C TRP A 92 -2.14 12.25 2.52
N ARG A 93 -0.81 12.32 2.32
CA ARG A 93 -0.11 13.45 1.67
C ARG A 93 0.00 13.29 0.17
N SER A 94 -0.16 12.07 -0.33
CA SER A 94 0.06 11.71 -1.72
C SER A 94 -0.94 12.40 -2.65
N SER A 95 -0.53 12.62 -3.90
CA SER A 95 -1.46 12.98 -4.97
C SER A 95 -2.33 11.78 -5.35
N ALA A 96 -3.43 12.02 -6.03
CA ALA A 96 -4.33 10.96 -6.48
C ALA A 96 -3.60 9.91 -7.32
N THR A 97 -2.71 10.33 -8.22
CA THR A 97 -1.96 9.42 -9.10
C THR A 97 -0.97 8.54 -8.36
N ASP A 98 -0.47 8.98 -7.22
CA ASP A 98 0.44 8.19 -6.38
C ASP A 98 -0.30 7.15 -5.54
N CYS A 99 -1.62 7.21 -5.48
CA CYS A 99 -2.47 6.26 -4.78
C CYS A 99 -3.04 5.17 -5.68
N ASP A 100 -2.66 5.10 -6.95
CA ASP A 100 -3.21 4.13 -7.88
C ASP A 100 -2.77 2.68 -7.57
N SER A 101 -3.47 1.71 -8.14
CA SER A 101 -3.25 0.28 -7.85
C SER A 101 -1.87 -0.21 -8.25
N LYS A 102 -1.22 0.41 -9.21
CA LYS A 102 0.09 -0.01 -9.76
C LYS A 102 1.27 0.75 -9.15
N CYS A 103 1.04 1.86 -8.48
CA CYS A 103 2.10 2.72 -7.99
C CYS A 103 2.97 1.97 -6.96
N ARG A 104 4.26 2.01 -7.16
CA ARG A 104 5.25 1.25 -6.38
C ARG A 104 6.34 2.17 -5.87
N TRP A 105 6.60 2.08 -4.59
CA TRP A 105 7.67 2.78 -3.92
C TRP A 105 8.57 1.79 -3.19
N SER A 106 9.69 2.25 -2.73
CA SER A 106 10.57 1.45 -1.89
C SER A 106 11.16 2.30 -0.78
N GLY A 107 11.45 1.68 0.33
CA GLY A 107 12.03 2.36 1.47
C GLY A 107 12.53 1.39 2.55
N TYR A 108 13.08 1.98 3.58
CA TYR A 108 13.57 1.25 4.74
C TYR A 108 12.52 1.25 5.85
N PRO A 109 12.28 0.12 6.53
CA PRO A 109 11.33 0.05 7.62
C PRO A 109 11.59 1.00 8.79
N SER A 110 12.78 1.56 8.89
CA SER A 110 13.13 2.59 9.87
C SER A 110 12.42 3.93 9.65
N HIS A 111 11.80 4.14 8.50
CA HIS A 111 11.01 5.33 8.25
C HIS A 111 9.64 5.24 8.94
N GLN A 112 9.31 6.26 9.73
CA GLN A 112 8.22 6.26 10.72
C GLN A 112 6.79 6.33 10.15
N PHE A 113 6.59 6.28 8.83
CA PHE A 113 5.31 6.61 8.21
C PHE A 113 4.78 5.46 7.35
N GLY A 114 4.56 4.31 7.93
CA GLY A 114 4.01 3.20 7.18
C GLY A 114 3.13 2.31 8.03
N GLY A 115 2.09 1.79 7.40
CA GLY A 115 1.28 0.72 7.93
C GLY A 115 1.66 -0.62 7.29
N PHE A 116 0.90 -1.64 7.59
CA PHE A 116 1.05 -2.95 6.99
C PHE A 116 -0.28 -3.71 7.02
N ARG A 117 -0.41 -4.69 6.15
CA ARG A 117 -1.49 -5.68 6.20
C ARG A 117 -0.92 -7.05 6.48
N VAL A 118 -1.74 -7.88 7.12
CA VAL A 118 -1.39 -9.27 7.36
C VAL A 118 -2.14 -10.17 6.39
N ALA A 119 -1.48 -11.23 5.98
CA ALA A 119 -2.08 -12.32 5.21
C ALA A 119 -1.95 -13.63 5.99
N ARG A 120 -2.94 -14.47 5.84
CA ARG A 120 -2.94 -15.82 6.38
C ARG A 120 -3.32 -16.80 5.28
N SER A 121 -2.47 -17.78 5.03
CA SER A 121 -2.86 -18.91 4.22
C SER A 121 -3.92 -19.70 4.97
N LEU A 122 -5.05 -19.90 4.33
CA LEU A 122 -6.00 -20.88 4.82
C LEU A 122 -5.37 -22.25 4.56
N SER A 123 -5.01 -22.98 5.61
CA SER A 123 -4.70 -24.39 5.48
C SER A 123 -5.92 -25.04 4.83
N GLY A 124 -5.74 -25.60 3.65
CA GLY A 124 -6.81 -26.28 2.95
C GLY A 124 -7.36 -27.39 3.83
N GLY A 125 -8.50 -27.12 4.47
CA GLY A 125 -9.28 -28.16 5.09
C GLY A 125 -9.72 -29.11 3.98
N LYS A 126 -9.40 -30.36 4.13
CA LYS A 126 -10.05 -31.39 3.33
C LYS A 126 -11.52 -31.47 3.72
#